data_c0da93f1f6c9b982e9853d476aa9aaf1
#
_entry.id   c0da93f1f6c9b982e9853d476aa9aaf1
#
_cell.length_a   1.000
_cell.length_b   1.000
_cell.length_c   1.000
_cell.angle_alpha   90.00
_cell.angle_beta   90.00
_cell.angle_gamma   90.00
#
_symmetry.space_group_name_H-M   'P 1'
#
loop_
_entity.id
_entity.type
_entity.pdbx_description
1 polymer ?
#
loop_
_entity_poly.entity_id
_entity_poly.type
_entity_poly.pdbx_seq_one_letter_code
_entity_poly.pdbx_strand_id
1 'polypeptide(L)'
;MSMLLEKKDYTESYKTEMYFFKDIDYRVIDDFQASDLSLLEGEKANGYKPLTNTSKVVNADYLNEQIAVIDTIIKEEYYNNWSRIVGDIVSNYQGISSITNQIGETERERKNFLIESVQYMGLDLAALQQKRQTLVGLLGGETRNIALNELGLLSSGYVYTSIQPVEKALSESMLPYINATFLKTASKVDQESEGLLKVVNNDHIYVAFSMPTDMTIMGEEEVVTLKTELMGTADSGINQDYYEFLVKRVDQLYYFPKLRFEYEDKVYSGYFVDVVDEGSQKIVVLMLKDYVNDFSKVVIGKTDIYIQDYSAYEIPKSAVYKKNEETMINTVTKGYFSDSRSVVVEKYNNGNAVLKTVDNPNLNSGMRISIYP
;
A
#
# COMPACT_ATOMS: atom_id res chain seq x y z
N MET A 1 -23.65 -45.58 3.78
CA MET A 1 -23.16 -44.68 4.84
C MET A 1 -23.58 -43.26 4.49
N SER A 2 -24.05 -42.49 5.47
CA SER A 2 -24.54 -41.11 5.20
C SER A 2 -23.94 -40.15 6.22
N MET A 3 -23.83 -38.87 5.84
CA MET A 3 -23.41 -37.76 6.73
C MET A 3 -24.43 -36.63 6.67
N LEU A 4 -24.40 -35.74 7.68
CA LEU A 4 -25.15 -34.51 7.67
C LEU A 4 -24.32 -33.40 7.01
N LEU A 5 -24.95 -32.56 6.22
CA LEU A 5 -24.34 -31.34 5.72
C LEU A 5 -24.25 -30.32 6.85
N GLU A 6 -23.05 -29.87 7.14
CA GLU A 6 -22.77 -28.80 8.09
C GLU A 6 -22.20 -27.62 7.33
N LYS A 7 -22.79 -26.46 7.57
CA LYS A 7 -22.31 -25.19 7.02
C LYS A 7 -21.06 -24.77 7.77
N LYS A 8 -20.00 -24.46 7.03
CA LYS A 8 -18.74 -23.92 7.56
C LYS A 8 -18.44 -22.60 6.87
N ASP A 9 -17.86 -21.67 7.60
CA ASP A 9 -17.41 -20.42 7.05
C ASP A 9 -15.95 -20.53 6.60
N TYR A 10 -15.67 -19.95 5.47
CA TYR A 10 -14.37 -19.91 4.80
C TYR A 10 -14.03 -18.48 4.45
N THR A 11 -12.74 -18.20 4.43
CA THR A 11 -12.19 -16.96 3.89
C THR A 11 -11.32 -17.31 2.68
N GLU A 12 -11.57 -16.64 1.57
CA GLU A 12 -10.72 -16.69 0.40
C GLU A 12 -9.67 -15.58 0.53
N SER A 13 -8.41 -15.94 0.33
CA SER A 13 -7.31 -14.98 0.40
C SER A 13 -6.45 -15.01 -0.87
N TYR A 14 -5.82 -13.89 -1.16
CA TYR A 14 -4.88 -13.68 -2.26
C TYR A 14 -3.52 -13.26 -1.71
N LYS A 15 -2.47 -13.98 -2.08
CA LYS A 15 -1.10 -13.67 -1.69
C LYS A 15 -0.49 -12.64 -2.63
N THR A 16 -0.02 -11.54 -2.07
CA THR A 16 0.59 -10.47 -2.84
C THR A 16 1.67 -9.74 -2.03
N GLU A 17 2.35 -8.81 -2.67
CA GLU A 17 3.21 -7.81 -2.01
C GLU A 17 2.43 -6.51 -1.86
N MET A 18 2.45 -5.94 -0.67
CA MET A 18 1.94 -4.62 -0.37
C MET A 18 3.07 -3.60 -0.36
N TYR A 19 2.82 -2.44 -0.93
CA TYR A 19 3.74 -1.30 -1.03
C TYR A 19 3.17 -0.16 -0.19
N PHE A 20 3.97 0.33 0.78
CA PHE A 20 3.54 1.31 1.76
C PHE A 20 3.96 2.71 1.34
N PHE A 21 2.99 3.55 1.02
CA PHE A 21 3.17 4.93 0.61
C PHE A 21 2.97 5.85 1.81
N LYS A 22 4.00 6.64 2.09
CA LYS A 22 4.06 7.44 3.30
C LYS A 22 4.38 8.89 2.97
N ASP A 23 3.89 9.79 3.78
CA ASP A 23 4.40 11.15 3.84
C ASP A 23 5.65 11.17 4.72
N ILE A 24 6.81 11.44 4.09
CA ILE A 24 8.13 11.35 4.72
C ILE A 24 8.90 12.64 4.44
N ASP A 25 9.42 13.24 5.49
CA ASP A 25 10.45 14.25 5.39
C ASP A 25 11.79 13.73 5.96
N TYR A 26 12.91 14.13 5.38
CA TYR A 26 14.24 13.75 5.91
C TYR A 26 15.28 14.82 5.66
N ARG A 27 16.34 14.80 6.47
CA ARG A 27 17.53 15.66 6.34
C ARG A 27 18.79 14.83 6.60
N VAL A 28 19.76 14.98 5.74
CA VAL A 28 21.11 14.40 5.95
C VAL A 28 21.87 15.27 6.94
N ILE A 29 22.42 14.64 7.97
CA ILE A 29 23.09 15.29 9.10
C ILE A 29 24.48 14.66 9.22
N ASP A 30 25.52 15.47 9.33
CA ASP A 30 26.89 14.98 9.40
C ASP A 30 27.11 14.12 10.65
N ASP A 31 27.72 12.94 10.45
CA ASP A 31 28.06 11.96 11.49
C ASP A 31 26.87 11.56 12.39
N PHE A 32 25.63 11.58 11.84
CA PHE A 32 24.42 11.25 12.59
C PHE A 32 24.23 9.75 12.74
N GLN A 33 23.95 9.31 13.96
CA GLN A 33 23.71 7.91 14.29
C GLN A 33 22.48 7.78 15.21
N ALA A 34 21.90 6.58 15.28
CA ALA A 34 20.78 6.27 16.16
C ALA A 34 21.07 6.59 17.64
N SER A 35 22.33 6.46 18.08
CA SER A 35 22.79 6.83 19.43
C SER A 35 22.73 8.32 19.74
N ASP A 36 22.62 9.17 18.73
CA ASP A 36 22.50 10.63 18.91
C ASP A 36 21.07 11.04 19.25
N LEU A 37 20.09 10.20 18.94
CA LEU A 37 18.70 10.45 19.30
C LEU A 37 18.49 10.39 20.81
N SER A 38 17.68 11.30 21.32
CA SER A 38 17.14 11.25 22.70
C SER A 38 15.91 10.35 22.83
N LEU A 39 15.41 9.82 21.72
CA LEU A 39 14.29 8.92 21.55
C LEU A 39 14.77 7.59 20.98
N LEU A 40 14.00 6.53 21.18
CA LEU A 40 14.23 5.29 20.46
C LEU A 40 13.74 5.44 19.01
N GLU A 41 14.41 4.75 18.07
CA GLU A 41 13.93 4.70 16.69
C GLU A 41 12.50 4.14 16.64
N GLY A 42 11.65 4.78 15.83
CA GLY A 42 10.24 4.45 15.74
C GLY A 42 9.37 5.04 16.85
N GLU A 43 9.94 5.81 17.78
CA GLU A 43 9.14 6.59 18.72
C GLU A 43 8.60 7.87 18.05
N LYS A 44 7.44 8.30 18.56
CA LYS A 44 6.77 9.51 18.09
C LYS A 44 7.42 10.75 18.67
N ALA A 45 7.86 11.64 17.78
CA ALA A 45 8.36 12.96 18.11
C ALA A 45 7.32 14.04 17.83
N ASN A 46 7.47 15.20 18.47
CA ASN A 46 6.74 16.42 18.15
C ASN A 46 7.74 17.56 17.83
N GLY A 47 7.27 18.56 17.05
CA GLY A 47 8.11 19.55 16.40
C GLY A 47 8.98 20.44 17.28
N TYR A 48 8.67 20.57 18.57
CA TYR A 48 9.31 21.54 19.46
C TYR A 48 10.29 20.91 20.45
N LYS A 49 10.25 19.60 20.63
CA LYS A 49 11.18 18.92 21.54
C LYS A 49 12.51 18.65 20.86
N PRO A 50 13.64 18.97 21.51
CA PRO A 50 14.94 18.55 21.03
C PRO A 50 15.00 17.03 20.87
N LEU A 51 15.48 16.59 19.70
CA LEU A 51 15.60 15.16 19.37
C LEU A 51 16.99 14.61 19.67
N THR A 52 17.98 15.48 19.90
CA THR A 52 19.35 15.08 20.16
C THR A 52 19.89 15.73 21.42
N ASN A 53 20.81 15.02 22.08
CA ASN A 53 21.55 15.54 23.24
C ASN A 53 22.88 16.20 22.83
N THR A 54 23.25 16.13 21.56
CA THR A 54 24.51 16.62 21.00
C THR A 54 24.24 17.64 19.89
N SER A 55 25.16 18.61 19.72
CA SER A 55 25.10 19.53 18.59
C SER A 55 25.46 18.78 17.31
N LYS A 56 24.61 18.84 16.31
CA LYS A 56 24.82 18.26 14.99
C LYS A 56 24.61 19.32 13.92
N VAL A 57 25.30 19.19 12.80
CA VAL A 57 25.23 20.12 11.68
C VAL A 57 24.52 19.44 10.51
N VAL A 58 23.56 20.10 9.90
CA VAL A 58 22.93 19.61 8.67
C VAL A 58 23.94 19.66 7.54
N ASN A 59 24.03 18.59 6.76
CA ASN A 59 25.00 18.49 5.68
C ASN A 59 24.79 19.58 4.63
N ALA A 60 25.76 20.46 4.47
CA ALA A 60 25.69 21.61 3.57
C ALA A 60 25.62 21.21 2.09
N ASP A 61 26.34 20.16 1.70
CA ASP A 61 26.32 19.66 0.32
C ASP A 61 24.95 19.12 -0.03
N TYR A 62 24.33 18.35 0.87
CA TYR A 62 22.94 17.89 0.73
C TYR A 62 21.95 19.06 0.62
N LEU A 63 22.06 20.08 1.47
CA LEU A 63 21.20 21.25 1.39
C LEU A 63 21.31 21.97 0.04
N ASN A 64 22.53 22.14 -0.46
CA ASN A 64 22.77 22.73 -1.77
C ASN A 64 22.17 21.88 -2.90
N GLU A 65 22.29 20.56 -2.82
CA GLU A 65 21.63 19.64 -3.78
C GLU A 65 20.11 19.80 -3.74
N GLN A 66 19.49 19.84 -2.56
CA GLN A 66 18.04 20.01 -2.43
C GLN A 66 17.56 21.38 -2.94
N ILE A 67 18.33 22.45 -2.69
CA ILE A 67 18.04 23.77 -3.25
C ILE A 67 18.11 23.73 -4.79
N ALA A 68 19.13 23.08 -5.35
CA ALA A 68 19.28 22.91 -6.80
C ALA A 68 18.12 22.11 -7.42
N VAL A 69 17.64 21.08 -6.74
CA VAL A 69 16.44 20.31 -7.14
C VAL A 69 15.21 21.24 -7.22
N ILE A 70 14.93 22.04 -6.16
CA ILE A 70 13.80 22.96 -6.14
C ILE A 70 13.96 24.04 -7.23
N ASP A 71 15.15 24.60 -7.41
CA ASP A 71 15.42 25.59 -8.44
C ASP A 71 15.19 25.05 -9.85
N THR A 72 15.53 23.78 -10.09
CA THR A 72 15.25 23.10 -11.35
C THR A 72 13.75 22.88 -11.56
N ILE A 73 13.02 22.45 -10.54
CA ILE A 73 11.55 22.30 -10.59
C ILE A 73 10.88 23.62 -10.95
N ILE A 74 11.29 24.71 -10.30
CA ILE A 74 10.74 26.04 -10.55
C ILE A 74 11.10 26.52 -11.97
N LYS A 75 12.35 26.37 -12.39
CA LYS A 75 12.83 26.79 -13.71
C LYS A 75 12.14 26.06 -14.85
N GLU A 76 11.92 24.76 -14.71
CA GLU A 76 11.28 23.91 -15.73
C GLU A 76 9.74 23.92 -15.63
N GLU A 77 9.18 24.69 -14.69
CA GLU A 77 7.74 24.80 -14.43
C GLU A 77 7.06 23.43 -14.17
N TYR A 78 7.78 22.49 -13.53
CA TYR A 78 7.26 21.17 -13.21
C TYR A 78 6.08 21.23 -12.21
N TYR A 79 6.03 22.25 -11.36
CA TYR A 79 4.91 22.44 -10.43
C TYR A 79 3.54 22.61 -11.14
N ASN A 80 3.53 22.95 -12.45
CA ASN A 80 2.32 22.99 -13.26
C ASN A 80 2.07 21.67 -14.02
N ASN A 81 3.06 20.80 -14.12
CA ASN A 81 2.94 19.57 -14.91
C ASN A 81 3.85 18.44 -14.38
N TRP A 82 3.51 17.91 -13.23
CA TRP A 82 4.23 16.79 -12.62
C TRP A 82 4.19 15.50 -13.43
N SER A 83 3.17 15.31 -14.30
CA SER A 83 3.04 14.08 -15.10
C SER A 83 4.28 13.80 -15.96
N ARG A 84 5.04 14.83 -16.34
CA ARG A 84 6.30 14.67 -17.08
C ARG A 84 7.40 14.04 -16.23
N ILE A 85 7.59 14.50 -15.00
CA ILE A 85 8.55 13.90 -14.05
C ILE A 85 8.12 12.47 -13.71
N VAL A 86 6.84 12.28 -13.43
CA VAL A 86 6.30 10.96 -13.09
C VAL A 86 6.51 9.96 -14.22
N GLY A 87 6.24 10.35 -15.46
CA GLY A 87 6.53 9.49 -16.63
C GLY A 87 8.00 9.06 -16.67
N ASP A 88 8.91 9.99 -16.37
CA ASP A 88 10.35 9.72 -16.29
C ASP A 88 10.71 8.84 -15.08
N ILE A 89 10.10 9.04 -13.92
CA ILE A 89 10.30 8.20 -12.72
C ILE A 89 9.84 6.78 -13.01
N VAL A 90 8.61 6.60 -13.47
CA VAL A 90 8.03 5.28 -13.74
C VAL A 90 8.82 4.52 -14.80
N SER A 91 9.20 5.18 -15.91
CA SER A 91 9.97 4.54 -16.98
C SER A 91 11.43 4.26 -16.60
N ASN A 92 12.05 5.09 -15.76
CA ASN A 92 13.45 4.94 -15.36
C ASN A 92 13.64 4.21 -14.03
N TYR A 93 12.57 3.91 -13.28
CA TYR A 93 12.67 3.25 -11.97
C TYR A 93 13.34 1.88 -12.06
N GLN A 94 13.12 1.14 -13.15
CA GLN A 94 13.84 -0.10 -13.44
C GLN A 94 15.38 0.10 -13.47
N GLY A 95 15.83 1.28 -13.88
CA GLY A 95 17.23 1.62 -13.90
C GLY A 95 17.77 2.13 -12.55
N ILE A 96 16.92 2.57 -11.62
CA ILE A 96 17.33 2.97 -10.26
C ILE A 96 17.77 1.74 -9.47
N SER A 97 17.06 0.63 -9.60
CA SER A 97 17.43 -0.65 -8.96
C SER A 97 18.69 -1.29 -9.56
N SER A 98 19.09 -0.87 -10.75
CA SER A 98 20.26 -1.39 -11.47
C SER A 98 21.35 -0.33 -11.62
N ILE A 99 21.60 0.54 -10.62
CA ILE A 99 22.79 1.40 -10.58
C ILE A 99 24.02 0.48 -10.50
N THR A 100 24.31 -0.19 -11.59
CA THR A 100 25.58 -0.82 -11.82
C THR A 100 26.58 0.28 -12.21
N ASN A 101 27.84 0.08 -11.92
CA ASN A 101 28.97 1.00 -12.17
C ASN A 101 29.18 1.40 -13.66
N GLN A 102 28.21 1.12 -14.54
CA GLN A 102 28.25 1.36 -16.00
C GLN A 102 27.39 2.54 -16.46
N ILE A 103 26.68 3.22 -15.57
CA ILE A 103 25.84 4.37 -15.94
C ILE A 103 26.71 5.63 -15.93
N GLY A 104 26.64 6.41 -17.00
CA GLY A 104 27.35 7.69 -17.12
C GLY A 104 26.92 8.70 -16.03
N GLU A 105 27.84 9.61 -15.68
CA GLU A 105 27.63 10.60 -14.60
C GLU A 105 26.35 11.41 -14.79
N THR A 106 26.08 11.90 -15.98
CA THR A 106 24.85 12.66 -16.33
C THR A 106 23.56 11.88 -16.11
N GLU A 107 23.58 10.58 -16.37
CA GLU A 107 22.41 9.73 -16.16
C GLU A 107 22.17 9.43 -14.68
N ARG A 108 23.25 9.34 -13.88
CA ARG A 108 23.20 9.23 -12.42
C ARG A 108 22.63 10.51 -11.80
N GLU A 109 23.11 11.67 -12.21
CA GLU A 109 22.63 12.97 -11.75
C GLU A 109 21.13 13.15 -12.07
N ARG A 110 20.69 12.79 -13.26
CA ARG A 110 19.28 12.82 -13.64
C ARG A 110 18.44 11.90 -12.77
N LYS A 111 18.90 10.69 -12.49
CA LYS A 111 18.17 9.73 -11.61
C LYS A 111 18.06 10.24 -10.19
N ASN A 112 19.17 10.77 -9.64
CA ASN A 112 19.14 11.39 -8.31
C ASN A 112 18.15 12.54 -8.28
N PHE A 113 18.18 13.44 -9.28
CA PHE A 113 17.22 14.51 -9.39
C PHE A 113 15.77 14.02 -9.38
N LEU A 114 15.45 12.98 -10.17
CA LEU A 114 14.10 12.42 -10.23
C LEU A 114 13.64 11.86 -8.88
N ILE A 115 14.52 11.12 -8.18
CA ILE A 115 14.21 10.57 -6.85
C ILE A 115 14.01 11.68 -5.83
N GLU A 116 14.92 12.65 -5.79
CA GLU A 116 14.84 13.74 -4.81
C GLU A 116 13.68 14.70 -5.10
N SER A 117 13.24 14.82 -6.36
CA SER A 117 12.10 15.65 -6.73
C SER A 117 10.74 15.11 -6.22
N VAL A 118 10.66 13.80 -5.93
CA VAL A 118 9.41 13.16 -5.45
C VAL A 118 8.88 13.82 -4.17
N GLN A 119 9.76 14.17 -3.24
CA GLN A 119 9.38 14.82 -1.98
C GLN A 119 8.78 16.23 -2.15
N TYR A 120 8.92 16.82 -3.33
CA TYR A 120 8.39 18.15 -3.67
C TYR A 120 7.16 18.08 -4.59
N MET A 121 6.72 16.88 -4.96
CA MET A 121 5.55 16.70 -5.84
C MET A 121 4.27 17.22 -5.17
N GLY A 122 3.41 17.81 -5.99
CA GLY A 122 2.15 18.39 -5.51
C GLY A 122 2.28 19.76 -4.86
N LEU A 123 3.50 20.26 -4.61
CA LEU A 123 3.71 21.61 -4.08
C LEU A 123 3.52 22.65 -5.19
N ASP A 124 2.79 23.70 -4.87
CA ASP A 124 2.70 24.89 -5.72
C ASP A 124 3.96 25.76 -5.64
N LEU A 125 4.04 26.79 -6.50
CA LEU A 125 5.19 27.69 -6.55
C LEU A 125 5.47 28.35 -5.19
N ALA A 126 4.43 28.75 -4.45
CA ALA A 126 4.60 29.44 -3.17
C ALA A 126 5.18 28.48 -2.11
N ALA A 127 4.68 27.26 -2.04
CA ALA A 127 5.19 26.22 -1.14
C ALA A 127 6.64 25.82 -1.48
N LEU A 128 6.97 25.70 -2.77
CA LEU A 128 8.35 25.44 -3.22
C LEU A 128 9.30 26.58 -2.82
N GLN A 129 8.91 27.84 -3.00
CA GLN A 129 9.69 28.99 -2.59
C GLN A 129 9.88 29.04 -1.07
N GLN A 130 8.85 28.72 -0.30
CA GLN A 130 8.95 28.66 1.17
C GLN A 130 9.90 27.54 1.61
N LYS A 131 9.78 26.35 1.02
CA LYS A 131 10.68 25.23 1.31
C LYS A 131 12.13 25.58 0.98
N ARG A 132 12.36 26.23 -0.19
CA ARG A 132 13.68 26.74 -0.59
C ARG A 132 14.25 27.74 0.44
N GLN A 133 13.46 28.70 0.90
CA GLN A 133 13.91 29.66 1.91
C GLN A 133 14.31 28.99 3.22
N THR A 134 13.55 27.96 3.64
CA THR A 134 13.87 27.17 4.82
C THR A 134 15.24 26.50 4.67
N LEU A 135 15.50 25.84 3.52
CA LEU A 135 16.78 25.19 3.25
C LEU A 135 17.95 26.18 3.22
N VAL A 136 17.76 27.34 2.59
CA VAL A 136 18.78 28.41 2.59
C VAL A 136 19.05 28.93 4.00
N GLY A 137 18.02 29.05 4.83
CA GLY A 137 18.18 29.42 6.24
C GLY A 137 19.01 28.44 7.05
N LEU A 138 18.94 27.15 6.71
CA LEU A 138 19.73 26.09 7.37
C LEU A 138 21.22 26.13 6.98
N LEU A 139 21.57 26.62 5.78
CA LEU A 139 22.97 26.72 5.33
C LEU A 139 23.84 27.64 6.19
N GLY A 140 23.22 28.62 6.87
CA GLY A 140 23.93 29.62 7.68
C GLY A 140 24.00 29.30 9.18
N GLY A 141 23.43 28.19 9.63
CA GLY A 141 23.18 27.92 11.05
C GLY A 141 23.92 26.70 11.60
N GLU A 142 24.68 26.88 12.69
CA GLU A 142 25.01 25.78 13.59
C GLU A 142 23.74 25.42 14.37
N THR A 143 23.12 24.26 14.08
CA THR A 143 22.03 23.75 14.88
C THR A 143 22.54 23.17 16.18
N ARG A 144 22.35 23.88 17.28
CA ARG A 144 22.78 23.44 18.62
C ARG A 144 21.86 22.41 19.24
N ASN A 145 20.59 22.43 18.92
CA ASN A 145 19.58 21.45 19.33
C ASN A 145 18.71 21.13 18.12
N ILE A 146 18.67 19.86 17.71
CA ILE A 146 17.86 19.45 16.56
C ILE A 146 16.42 19.22 17.04
N ALA A 147 15.51 20.07 16.60
CA ALA A 147 14.08 19.87 16.70
C ALA A 147 13.46 19.80 15.28
N LEU A 148 12.35 19.08 15.10
CA LEU A 148 11.75 18.85 13.77
C LEU A 148 11.42 20.16 13.04
N ASN A 149 10.80 21.12 13.72
CA ASN A 149 10.43 22.40 13.16
C ASN A 149 11.64 23.27 12.78
N GLU A 150 12.75 23.17 13.51
CA GLU A 150 13.97 23.90 13.19
C GLU A 150 14.61 23.39 11.90
N LEU A 151 14.44 22.10 11.59
CA LEU A 151 14.89 21.47 10.36
C LEU A 151 13.91 21.63 9.18
N GLY A 152 12.76 22.26 9.42
CA GLY A 152 11.69 22.34 8.42
C GLY A 152 11.14 20.95 8.03
N LEU A 153 11.14 20.01 8.98
CA LEU A 153 10.56 18.68 8.86
C LEU A 153 9.09 18.68 9.30
N LEU A 154 8.40 17.56 9.13
CA LEU A 154 7.05 17.36 9.64
C LEU A 154 6.96 17.74 11.12
N SER A 155 5.87 18.38 11.50
CA SER A 155 5.68 18.88 12.87
C SER A 155 5.51 17.77 13.91
N SER A 156 5.18 16.56 13.47
CA SER A 156 5.12 15.35 14.32
C SER A 156 5.21 14.09 13.45
N GLY A 157 5.74 13.02 14.02
CA GLY A 157 5.85 11.74 13.31
C GLY A 157 6.73 10.74 14.01
N TYR A 158 6.89 9.58 13.41
CA TYR A 158 7.82 8.54 13.85
C TYR A 158 9.21 8.82 13.31
N VAL A 159 10.22 8.78 14.18
CA VAL A 159 11.60 9.22 13.88
C VAL A 159 12.50 8.01 13.60
N TYR A 160 13.29 8.12 12.53
CA TYR A 160 14.29 7.10 12.12
C TYR A 160 15.59 7.77 11.68
N THR A 161 16.66 6.98 11.64
CA THR A 161 18.01 7.45 11.24
C THR A 161 18.48 6.86 9.91
N SER A 162 17.63 6.06 9.27
CA SER A 162 17.88 5.46 7.96
C SER A 162 16.68 5.59 7.02
N ILE A 163 16.93 5.51 5.71
CA ILE A 163 15.91 5.49 4.67
C ILE A 163 16.32 4.49 3.59
N GLN A 164 15.37 3.69 3.11
CA GLN A 164 15.58 2.85 1.95
C GLN A 164 15.38 3.66 0.67
N PRO A 165 16.22 3.49 -0.37
CA PRO A 165 16.05 4.23 -1.63
C PRO A 165 14.66 4.09 -2.25
N VAL A 166 14.06 2.88 -2.15
CA VAL A 166 12.70 2.63 -2.65
C VAL A 166 11.65 3.44 -1.87
N GLU A 167 11.87 3.67 -0.59
CA GLU A 167 10.96 4.43 0.27
C GLU A 167 10.81 5.89 -0.19
N LYS A 168 11.88 6.49 -0.75
CA LYS A 168 11.82 7.82 -1.35
C LYS A 168 10.86 7.89 -2.54
N ALA A 169 10.77 6.81 -3.32
CA ALA A 169 9.85 6.72 -4.47
C ALA A 169 8.43 6.29 -4.07
N LEU A 170 8.26 5.65 -2.91
CA LEU A 170 6.94 5.28 -2.36
C LEU A 170 6.39 6.40 -1.48
N SER A 171 6.44 7.64 -2.00
CA SER A 171 5.77 8.79 -1.38
C SER A 171 4.28 8.76 -1.68
N GLU A 172 3.49 9.27 -0.77
CA GLU A 172 2.04 9.44 -0.92
C GLU A 172 1.67 10.21 -2.20
N SER A 173 2.45 11.23 -2.55
CA SER A 173 2.27 12.02 -3.77
C SER A 173 2.45 11.21 -5.08
N MET A 174 3.07 10.03 -5.01
CA MET A 174 3.22 9.13 -6.16
C MET A 174 2.01 8.24 -6.40
N LEU A 175 1.12 8.05 -5.40
CA LEU A 175 -0.06 7.19 -5.53
C LEU A 175 -0.86 7.41 -6.81
N PRO A 176 -1.16 8.66 -7.19
CA PRO A 176 -1.92 8.92 -8.40
C PRO A 176 -1.29 8.42 -9.70
N TYR A 177 -0.02 8.08 -9.68
CA TYR A 177 0.76 7.80 -10.89
C TYR A 177 1.35 6.40 -10.96
N ILE A 178 1.15 5.59 -9.91
CA ILE A 178 1.65 4.22 -9.88
C ILE A 178 0.92 3.33 -10.88
N ASN A 179 1.62 2.28 -11.33
CA ASN A 179 1.06 1.21 -12.13
C ASN A 179 1.64 -0.14 -11.70
N ALA A 180 1.05 -1.23 -12.17
CA ALA A 180 1.47 -2.58 -11.78
C ALA A 180 2.94 -2.88 -12.14
N THR A 181 3.47 -2.25 -13.20
CA THR A 181 4.88 -2.39 -13.58
C THR A 181 5.78 -1.69 -12.58
N PHE A 182 5.43 -0.48 -12.15
CA PHE A 182 6.15 0.26 -11.12
C PHE A 182 6.22 -0.56 -9.81
N LEU A 183 5.10 -1.07 -9.33
CA LEU A 183 5.05 -1.87 -8.11
C LEU A 183 5.96 -3.11 -8.19
N LYS A 184 5.91 -3.85 -9.29
CA LYS A 184 6.77 -5.03 -9.49
C LYS A 184 8.26 -4.72 -9.54
N THR A 185 8.63 -3.51 -9.96
CA THR A 185 10.05 -3.11 -10.07
C THR A 185 10.57 -2.49 -8.79
N ALA A 186 9.70 -1.89 -7.97
CA ALA A 186 10.06 -1.30 -6.69
C ALA A 186 10.62 -2.32 -5.68
N SER A 187 10.27 -3.60 -5.78
CA SER A 187 10.66 -4.66 -4.84
C SER A 187 12.15 -5.05 -4.82
N LYS A 188 13.01 -4.40 -5.62
CA LYS A 188 14.38 -4.87 -5.87
C LYS A 188 15.50 -4.02 -5.26
N VAL A 189 15.21 -3.11 -4.34
CA VAL A 189 16.20 -2.16 -3.82
C VAL A 189 16.52 -2.46 -2.36
N ASP A 190 17.76 -2.89 -2.09
CA ASP A 190 18.18 -3.50 -0.82
C ASP A 190 19.13 -2.66 0.07
N GLN A 191 19.48 -1.43 -0.30
CA GLN A 191 20.45 -0.65 0.50
C GLN A 191 19.80 0.49 1.27
N GLU A 192 19.97 0.50 2.59
CA GLU A 192 19.60 1.64 3.44
C GLU A 192 20.68 2.73 3.36
N SER A 193 20.26 4.00 3.33
CA SER A 193 21.12 5.17 3.52
C SER A 193 21.04 5.58 4.97
N GLU A 194 22.18 5.63 5.66
CA GLU A 194 22.32 6.08 7.04
C GLU A 194 22.79 7.55 7.12
N GLY A 195 22.91 8.08 8.32
CA GLY A 195 23.41 9.43 8.54
C GLY A 195 22.37 10.52 8.27
N LEU A 196 21.11 10.23 8.50
CA LEU A 196 20.02 11.16 8.29
C LEU A 196 18.99 11.11 9.43
N LEU A 197 18.17 12.14 9.52
CA LEU A 197 16.99 12.18 10.35
C LEU A 197 15.76 12.10 9.43
N LYS A 198 15.00 11.01 9.53
CA LYS A 198 13.75 10.78 8.82
C LYS A 198 12.57 10.90 9.77
N VAL A 199 11.53 11.55 9.34
CA VAL A 199 10.24 11.62 10.03
C VAL A 199 9.16 11.08 9.12
N VAL A 200 8.42 10.09 9.61
CA VAL A 200 7.26 9.51 8.93
C VAL A 200 6.00 10.09 9.58
N ASN A 201 5.10 10.64 8.78
CA ASN A 201 3.82 11.16 9.25
C ASN A 201 3.08 10.07 10.05
N ASN A 202 2.45 10.48 11.15
CA ASN A 202 1.77 9.56 12.07
C ASN A 202 0.24 9.56 11.92
N ASP A 203 -0.30 10.26 10.94
CA ASP A 203 -1.75 10.38 10.75
C ASP A 203 -2.33 9.20 9.97
N HIS A 204 -1.68 8.82 8.87
CA HIS A 204 -2.11 7.73 7.99
C HIS A 204 -0.96 7.19 7.15
N ILE A 205 -1.19 6.02 6.56
CA ILE A 205 -0.32 5.40 5.54
C ILE A 205 -1.25 4.84 4.46
N TYR A 206 -0.92 5.06 3.20
CA TYR A 206 -1.56 4.34 2.11
C TYR A 206 -0.79 3.06 1.79
N VAL A 207 -1.54 2.07 1.33
CA VAL A 207 -0.98 0.78 0.92
C VAL A 207 -1.56 0.42 -0.43
N ALA A 208 -0.69 0.10 -1.39
CA ALA A 208 -1.13 -0.38 -2.70
C ALA A 208 -0.62 -1.78 -2.98
N PHE A 209 -1.39 -2.56 -3.71
CA PHE A 209 -1.00 -3.87 -4.23
C PHE A 209 -1.66 -4.13 -5.58
N SER A 210 -1.06 -4.99 -6.38
CA SER A 210 -1.65 -5.41 -7.66
C SER A 210 -2.23 -6.82 -7.55
N MET A 211 -3.34 -7.04 -8.27
CA MET A 211 -3.97 -8.35 -8.39
C MET A 211 -4.60 -8.53 -9.78
N PRO A 212 -4.91 -9.77 -10.21
CA PRO A 212 -5.62 -10.02 -11.47
C PRO A 212 -6.99 -9.32 -11.51
N THR A 213 -7.35 -8.76 -12.67
CA THR A 213 -8.63 -8.04 -12.85
C THR A 213 -9.84 -8.96 -12.77
N ASP A 214 -9.69 -10.25 -13.09
CA ASP A 214 -10.75 -11.27 -13.00
C ASP A 214 -11.10 -11.70 -11.56
N MET A 215 -10.28 -11.31 -10.59
CA MET A 215 -10.56 -11.51 -9.17
C MET A 215 -11.39 -10.34 -8.62
N THR A 216 -12.54 -10.61 -8.03
CA THR A 216 -13.39 -9.59 -7.39
C THR A 216 -13.10 -9.53 -5.88
N ILE A 217 -13.01 -8.32 -5.35
CA ILE A 217 -12.86 -8.06 -3.92
C ILE A 217 -14.20 -7.60 -3.36
N MET A 218 -14.54 -8.07 -2.17
CA MET A 218 -15.74 -7.60 -1.47
C MET A 218 -15.66 -6.08 -1.23
N GLY A 219 -16.73 -5.35 -1.64
CA GLY A 219 -16.78 -3.90 -1.52
C GLY A 219 -16.23 -3.12 -2.72
N GLU A 220 -15.74 -3.78 -3.77
CA GLU A 220 -15.15 -3.11 -4.93
C GLU A 220 -16.14 -2.19 -5.66
N GLU A 221 -17.35 -2.65 -5.95
CA GLU A 221 -18.40 -1.85 -6.58
C GLU A 221 -18.81 -0.65 -5.71
N GLU A 222 -18.82 -0.85 -4.40
CA GLU A 222 -19.14 0.20 -3.42
C GLU A 222 -18.06 1.30 -3.44
N VAL A 223 -16.77 0.93 -3.48
CA VAL A 223 -15.65 1.88 -3.59
C VAL A 223 -15.73 2.70 -4.87
N VAL A 224 -15.97 2.06 -6.02
CA VAL A 224 -16.12 2.74 -7.32
C VAL A 224 -17.28 3.73 -7.29
N THR A 225 -18.40 3.32 -6.70
CA THR A 225 -19.58 4.18 -6.55
C THR A 225 -19.29 5.39 -5.66
N LEU A 226 -18.74 5.16 -4.47
CA LEU A 226 -18.39 6.23 -3.53
C LEU A 226 -17.38 7.22 -4.13
N LYS A 227 -16.34 6.72 -4.80
CA LYS A 227 -15.37 7.58 -5.50
C LYS A 227 -16.07 8.46 -6.54
N THR A 228 -16.93 7.88 -7.35
CA THR A 228 -17.70 8.60 -8.40
C THR A 228 -18.61 9.67 -7.78
N GLU A 229 -19.31 9.37 -6.71
CA GLU A 229 -20.19 10.30 -6.01
C GLU A 229 -19.41 11.49 -5.40
N LEU A 230 -18.26 11.20 -4.77
CA LEU A 230 -17.44 12.21 -4.12
C LEU A 230 -16.72 13.14 -5.10
N MET A 231 -16.28 12.60 -6.24
CA MET A 231 -15.52 13.37 -7.24
C MET A 231 -16.40 13.99 -8.31
N GLY A 232 -17.68 13.60 -8.40
CA GLY A 232 -18.64 14.17 -9.36
C GLY A 232 -18.38 13.82 -10.82
N THR A 233 -17.42 12.94 -11.13
CA THR A 233 -17.11 12.48 -12.48
C THR A 233 -16.74 11.00 -12.48
N ALA A 234 -17.20 10.29 -13.51
CA ALA A 234 -16.80 8.89 -13.76
C ALA A 234 -15.40 8.77 -14.40
N ASP A 235 -14.62 9.84 -14.42
CA ASP A 235 -13.28 9.81 -15.01
C ASP A 235 -12.39 8.97 -14.08
N SER A 236 -12.08 7.76 -14.55
CA SER A 236 -11.26 6.77 -13.83
C SER A 236 -9.77 7.14 -13.75
N GLY A 237 -9.45 8.38 -14.13
CA GLY A 237 -8.13 8.97 -13.96
C GLY A 237 -7.80 9.13 -12.48
N ILE A 238 -6.63 8.69 -12.12
CA ILE A 238 -6.05 8.89 -10.81
C ILE A 238 -5.93 10.40 -10.59
N ASN A 239 -6.58 10.92 -9.54
CA ASN A 239 -6.57 12.34 -9.23
C ASN A 239 -5.87 12.53 -7.88
N GLN A 240 -4.79 13.32 -7.86
CA GLN A 240 -4.08 13.69 -6.63
C GLN A 240 -5.03 14.33 -5.61
N ASP A 241 -5.95 15.17 -6.08
CA ASP A 241 -6.94 15.85 -5.24
C ASP A 241 -7.84 14.86 -4.49
N TYR A 242 -8.04 13.64 -5.03
CA TYR A 242 -8.85 12.62 -4.37
C TYR A 242 -8.20 12.11 -3.07
N TYR A 243 -6.92 11.79 -3.08
CA TYR A 243 -6.22 11.32 -1.88
C TYR A 243 -6.10 12.43 -0.84
N GLU A 244 -5.81 13.67 -1.25
CA GLU A 244 -5.84 14.82 -0.36
C GLU A 244 -7.23 15.06 0.23
N PHE A 245 -8.27 14.86 -0.57
CA PHE A 245 -9.65 14.97 -0.12
C PHE A 245 -9.95 13.96 1.00
N LEU A 246 -9.54 12.69 0.84
CA LEU A 246 -9.75 11.65 1.86
C LEU A 246 -9.08 11.98 3.19
N VAL A 247 -7.88 12.54 3.15
CA VAL A 247 -7.16 12.98 4.36
C VAL A 247 -7.87 14.13 5.06
N LYS A 248 -8.34 15.13 4.30
CA LYS A 248 -9.05 16.30 4.83
C LYS A 248 -10.46 15.98 5.32
N ARG A 249 -11.08 14.95 4.78
CA ARG A 249 -12.46 14.53 5.06
C ARG A 249 -12.50 13.15 5.70
N VAL A 250 -11.83 13.01 6.82
CA VAL A 250 -11.74 11.75 7.60
C VAL A 250 -13.12 11.18 7.94
N ASP A 251 -14.12 12.03 8.11
CA ASP A 251 -15.53 11.67 8.30
C ASP A 251 -16.09 10.85 7.12
N GLN A 252 -15.60 11.07 5.91
CA GLN A 252 -16.04 10.33 4.72
C GLN A 252 -15.47 8.91 4.68
N LEU A 253 -14.32 8.66 5.28
CA LEU A 253 -13.72 7.31 5.33
C LEU A 253 -14.63 6.28 5.99
N TYR A 254 -15.52 6.72 6.89
CA TYR A 254 -16.46 5.83 7.56
C TYR A 254 -17.40 5.09 6.59
N TYR A 255 -17.63 5.64 5.41
CA TYR A 255 -18.49 5.04 4.38
C TYR A 255 -17.75 4.02 3.52
N PHE A 256 -16.42 4.01 3.52
CA PHE A 256 -15.64 3.05 2.74
C PHE A 256 -15.59 1.68 3.41
N PRO A 257 -15.73 0.58 2.64
CA PRO A 257 -15.55 -0.76 3.17
C PRO A 257 -14.14 -0.96 3.72
N LYS A 258 -14.01 -1.86 4.70
CA LYS A 258 -12.70 -2.26 5.22
C LYS A 258 -12.30 -3.59 4.61
N LEU A 259 -11.08 -3.63 4.08
CA LEU A 259 -10.45 -4.86 3.62
C LEU A 259 -9.50 -5.37 4.69
N ARG A 260 -9.59 -6.67 4.99
CA ARG A 260 -8.69 -7.34 5.95
C ARG A 260 -7.51 -7.95 5.21
N PHE A 261 -6.36 -7.96 5.89
CA PHE A 261 -5.16 -8.61 5.40
C PHE A 261 -4.35 -9.16 6.58
N GLU A 262 -3.53 -10.18 6.31
CA GLU A 262 -2.65 -10.78 7.28
C GLU A 262 -1.19 -10.43 6.96
N TYR A 263 -0.49 -9.88 7.93
CA TYR A 263 0.92 -9.54 7.85
C TYR A 263 1.61 -10.03 9.13
N GLU A 264 2.69 -10.82 9.01
CA GLU A 264 3.43 -11.38 10.14
C GLU A 264 2.52 -12.07 11.19
N ASP A 265 1.64 -12.96 10.72
CA ASP A 265 0.68 -13.72 11.54
C ASP A 265 -0.32 -12.86 12.34
N LYS A 266 -0.49 -11.59 11.98
CA LYS A 266 -1.50 -10.69 12.55
C LYS A 266 -2.47 -10.21 11.49
N VAL A 267 -3.72 -10.13 11.88
CA VAL A 267 -4.79 -9.63 10.99
C VAL A 267 -4.99 -8.13 11.23
N TYR A 268 -4.90 -7.38 10.17
CA TYR A 268 -5.11 -5.94 10.11
C TYR A 268 -6.30 -5.61 9.22
N SER A 269 -6.74 -4.36 9.25
CA SER A 269 -7.75 -3.85 8.32
C SER A 269 -7.43 -2.43 7.89
N GLY A 270 -7.65 -2.13 6.61
CA GLY A 270 -7.54 -0.79 6.05
C GLY A 270 -8.83 -0.40 5.36
N TYR A 271 -9.09 0.90 5.26
CA TYR A 271 -10.19 1.41 4.44
C TYR A 271 -9.84 1.18 2.97
N PHE A 272 -10.70 0.47 2.25
CA PHE A 272 -10.55 0.23 0.82
C PHE A 272 -11.04 1.48 0.09
N VAL A 273 -10.09 2.32 -0.35
CA VAL A 273 -10.40 3.67 -0.85
C VAL A 273 -10.30 3.80 -2.35
N ASP A 274 -9.56 2.95 -3.05
CA ASP A 274 -9.45 3.03 -4.50
C ASP A 274 -9.18 1.69 -5.16
N VAL A 275 -9.63 1.57 -6.41
CA VAL A 275 -9.29 0.50 -7.33
C VAL A 275 -9.12 1.06 -8.73
N VAL A 276 -8.00 0.72 -9.38
CA VAL A 276 -7.66 1.18 -10.72
C VAL A 276 -7.42 -0.02 -11.61
N ASP A 277 -8.21 -0.13 -12.68
CA ASP A 277 -8.07 -1.20 -13.68
C ASP A 277 -6.96 -0.84 -14.69
N GLU A 278 -6.02 -1.76 -14.90
CA GLU A 278 -4.94 -1.67 -15.87
C GLU A 278 -4.99 -2.83 -16.88
N GLY A 279 -6.16 -3.29 -17.22
CA GLY A 279 -6.40 -4.36 -18.18
C GLY A 279 -6.28 -5.76 -17.56
N SER A 280 -5.12 -6.40 -17.56
CA SER A 280 -4.94 -7.74 -16.97
C SER A 280 -4.68 -7.72 -15.46
N GLN A 281 -4.38 -6.57 -14.90
CA GLN A 281 -4.12 -6.31 -13.49
C GLN A 281 -4.95 -5.13 -13.03
N LYS A 282 -5.28 -5.10 -11.77
CA LYS A 282 -5.81 -3.91 -11.10
C LYS A 282 -4.96 -3.57 -9.89
N ILE A 283 -4.89 -2.29 -9.57
CA ILE A 283 -4.25 -1.78 -8.37
C ILE A 283 -5.33 -1.47 -7.35
N VAL A 284 -5.15 -1.99 -6.17
CA VAL A 284 -6.04 -1.76 -5.01
C VAL A 284 -5.30 -0.89 -4.02
N VAL A 285 -5.97 0.15 -3.51
CA VAL A 285 -5.40 1.08 -2.53
C VAL A 285 -6.20 1.03 -1.23
N LEU A 286 -5.48 0.83 -0.14
CA LEU A 286 -6.03 0.91 1.22
C LEU A 286 -5.44 2.12 1.94
N MET A 287 -6.20 2.70 2.87
CA MET A 287 -5.73 3.71 3.81
C MET A 287 -5.73 3.14 5.23
N LEU A 288 -4.57 3.14 5.87
CA LEU A 288 -4.38 2.70 7.25
C LEU A 288 -4.32 3.93 8.16
N LYS A 289 -5.23 4.02 9.13
CA LYS A 289 -5.24 5.08 10.17
C LYS A 289 -4.90 4.53 11.55
N ASP A 290 -5.34 3.31 11.84
CA ASP A 290 -5.24 2.74 13.18
C ASP A 290 -3.89 2.07 13.48
N TYR A 291 -3.12 1.71 12.43
CA TYR A 291 -1.91 0.89 12.54
C TYR A 291 -0.65 1.57 11.99
N VAL A 292 -0.62 2.91 11.97
CA VAL A 292 0.48 3.68 11.41
C VAL A 292 1.82 3.34 12.09
N ASN A 293 1.81 3.15 13.41
CA ASN A 293 3.00 2.77 14.17
C ASN A 293 3.58 1.42 13.71
N ASP A 294 2.73 0.43 13.47
CA ASP A 294 3.16 -0.93 13.09
C ASP A 294 3.82 -0.95 11.70
N PHE A 295 3.37 -0.06 10.82
CA PHE A 295 3.83 -0.01 9.42
C PHE A 295 4.74 1.18 9.09
N SER A 296 5.05 2.06 10.04
CA SER A 296 5.88 3.25 9.81
C SER A 296 7.28 2.93 9.27
N LYS A 297 7.84 1.76 9.61
CA LYS A 297 9.12 1.27 9.10
C LYS A 297 8.98 0.34 7.88
N VAL A 298 7.82 -0.28 7.68
CA VAL A 298 7.61 -1.26 6.60
C VAL A 298 7.49 -0.53 5.27
N VAL A 299 8.26 -0.93 4.28
CA VAL A 299 8.26 -0.34 2.93
C VAL A 299 7.54 -1.25 1.95
N ILE A 300 7.86 -2.54 1.97
CA ILE A 300 7.22 -3.59 1.17
C ILE A 300 7.02 -4.80 2.08
N GLY A 301 5.83 -5.40 2.02
CA GLY A 301 5.51 -6.56 2.84
C GLY A 301 4.74 -7.62 2.07
N LYS A 302 5.07 -8.90 2.29
CA LYS A 302 4.28 -10.02 1.79
C LYS A 302 3.07 -10.22 2.69
N THR A 303 1.91 -10.42 2.09
CA THR A 303 0.63 -10.44 2.81
C THR A 303 -0.36 -11.39 2.17
N ASP A 304 -1.31 -11.85 2.95
CA ASP A 304 -2.52 -12.54 2.52
C ASP A 304 -3.71 -11.56 2.62
N ILE A 305 -4.26 -11.14 1.47
CA ILE A 305 -5.44 -10.27 1.41
C ILE A 305 -6.69 -11.14 1.50
N TYR A 306 -7.60 -10.84 2.41
CA TYR A 306 -8.88 -11.51 2.53
C TYR A 306 -9.90 -10.92 1.55
N ILE A 307 -10.12 -11.62 0.45
CA ILE A 307 -10.92 -11.12 -0.68
C ILE A 307 -12.40 -11.26 -0.40
N GLN A 308 -12.81 -12.41 0.13
CA GLN A 308 -14.21 -12.75 0.33
C GLN A 308 -14.38 -13.76 1.46
N ASP A 309 -15.36 -13.51 2.33
CA ASP A 309 -15.88 -14.51 3.24
C ASP A 309 -17.06 -15.23 2.58
N TYR A 310 -17.10 -16.54 2.65
CA TYR A 310 -18.19 -17.33 2.12
C TYR A 310 -18.48 -18.53 3.01
N SER A 311 -19.72 -19.01 2.93
CA SER A 311 -20.12 -20.24 3.60
C SER A 311 -20.18 -21.38 2.59
N ALA A 312 -19.75 -22.56 3.00
CA ALA A 312 -19.77 -23.75 2.16
C ALA A 312 -20.08 -25.03 2.96
N TYR A 313 -20.46 -26.05 2.23
CA TYR A 313 -20.54 -27.42 2.73
C TYR A 313 -19.28 -28.16 2.31
N GLU A 314 -18.68 -28.90 3.25
CA GLU A 314 -17.53 -29.76 2.99
C GLU A 314 -17.97 -31.22 3.03
N ILE A 315 -17.82 -31.91 1.91
CA ILE A 315 -18.24 -33.30 1.74
C ILE A 315 -17.11 -34.18 1.21
N PRO A 316 -17.03 -35.48 1.57
CA PRO A 316 -16.03 -36.34 1.00
C PRO A 316 -16.11 -36.38 -0.52
N LYS A 317 -14.96 -36.39 -1.20
CA LYS A 317 -14.89 -36.47 -2.66
C LYS A 317 -15.65 -37.72 -3.18
N SER A 318 -15.69 -38.83 -2.38
CA SER A 318 -16.43 -40.04 -2.70
C SER A 318 -17.96 -39.87 -2.76
N ALA A 319 -18.50 -38.79 -2.17
CA ALA A 319 -19.92 -38.49 -2.25
C ALA A 319 -20.33 -37.78 -3.56
N VAL A 320 -19.34 -37.33 -4.33
CA VAL A 320 -19.53 -36.59 -5.58
C VAL A 320 -19.30 -37.51 -6.77
N TYR A 321 -20.22 -37.53 -7.73
CA TYR A 321 -20.11 -38.29 -8.95
C TYR A 321 -20.58 -37.50 -10.18
N LYS A 322 -20.20 -37.94 -11.37
CA LYS A 322 -20.65 -37.36 -12.65
C LYS A 322 -21.77 -38.22 -13.24
N LYS A 323 -22.83 -37.54 -13.68
CA LYS A 323 -23.95 -38.15 -14.43
C LYS A 323 -24.38 -37.15 -15.53
N ASN A 324 -24.33 -37.60 -16.79
CA ASN A 324 -24.69 -36.78 -17.97
C ASN A 324 -23.92 -35.43 -17.98
N GLU A 325 -22.61 -35.44 -17.71
CA GLU A 325 -21.72 -34.29 -17.60
C GLU A 325 -21.96 -33.40 -16.40
N GLU A 326 -23.03 -33.56 -15.66
CA GLU A 326 -23.29 -32.81 -14.41
C GLU A 326 -22.63 -33.49 -13.21
N THR A 327 -22.19 -32.64 -12.27
CA THR A 327 -21.68 -33.09 -10.98
C THR A 327 -22.85 -33.22 -10.00
N MET A 328 -22.99 -34.43 -9.41
CA MET A 328 -24.15 -34.82 -8.62
C MET A 328 -23.73 -35.31 -7.24
N ILE A 329 -24.65 -35.18 -6.29
CA ILE A 329 -24.65 -35.87 -4.99
C ILE A 329 -25.97 -36.55 -4.75
N ASN A 330 -25.99 -37.59 -3.91
CA ASN A 330 -27.24 -38.25 -3.50
C ASN A 330 -27.64 -37.77 -2.09
N THR A 331 -28.84 -37.16 -1.96
CA THR A 331 -29.45 -36.84 -0.67
C THR A 331 -30.27 -38.03 -0.16
N VAL A 332 -30.28 -38.22 1.15
CA VAL A 332 -30.99 -39.33 1.80
C VAL A 332 -32.15 -38.80 2.62
N THR A 333 -33.38 -39.18 2.22
CA THR A 333 -34.59 -38.78 2.93
C THR A 333 -35.20 -40.01 3.63
N LYS A 334 -35.64 -39.83 4.88
CA LYS A 334 -36.21 -40.90 5.73
C LYS A 334 -35.39 -42.18 5.85
N GLY A 335 -34.03 -42.03 5.60
CA GLY A 335 -33.08 -43.15 5.74
C GLY A 335 -33.03 -44.14 4.60
N TYR A 336 -33.97 -44.10 3.64
CA TYR A 336 -34.08 -45.10 2.57
C TYR A 336 -34.24 -44.53 1.17
N PHE A 337 -34.71 -43.31 1.02
CA PHE A 337 -34.92 -42.69 -0.29
C PHE A 337 -33.72 -41.81 -0.63
N SER A 338 -33.11 -42.06 -1.78
CA SER A 338 -32.07 -41.17 -2.32
C SER A 338 -32.62 -40.36 -3.48
N ASP A 339 -32.33 -39.06 -3.43
CA ASP A 339 -32.64 -38.13 -4.50
C ASP A 339 -31.32 -37.49 -4.99
N SER A 340 -31.11 -37.51 -6.31
CA SER A 340 -29.87 -36.96 -6.91
C SER A 340 -30.02 -35.49 -7.13
N ARG A 341 -29.03 -34.72 -6.69
CA ARG A 341 -29.01 -33.25 -6.85
C ARG A 341 -27.76 -32.81 -7.57
N SER A 342 -27.93 -31.94 -8.56
CA SER A 342 -26.83 -31.27 -9.23
C SER A 342 -26.16 -30.27 -8.27
N VAL A 343 -24.83 -30.24 -8.25
CA VAL A 343 -24.03 -29.39 -7.38
C VAL A 343 -22.86 -28.77 -8.14
N VAL A 344 -22.48 -27.57 -7.73
CA VAL A 344 -21.28 -26.90 -8.19
C VAL A 344 -20.19 -27.08 -7.14
N VAL A 345 -19.08 -27.72 -7.55
CA VAL A 345 -17.91 -27.90 -6.69
C VAL A 345 -16.96 -26.76 -6.94
N GLU A 346 -16.71 -25.93 -5.93
CA GLU A 346 -15.76 -24.83 -5.97
C GLU A 346 -14.32 -25.33 -6.07
N LYS A 347 -13.94 -26.22 -5.16
CA LYS A 347 -12.60 -26.82 -5.12
C LYS A 347 -12.59 -28.15 -4.38
N TYR A 348 -11.50 -28.88 -4.56
CA TYR A 348 -11.21 -30.06 -3.75
C TYR A 348 -10.07 -29.73 -2.78
N ASN A 349 -10.28 -30.01 -1.50
CA ASN A 349 -9.30 -29.79 -0.45
C ASN A 349 -9.21 -31.02 0.48
N ASN A 350 -8.01 -31.56 0.69
CA ASN A 350 -7.74 -32.67 1.59
C ASN A 350 -8.69 -33.91 1.44
N GLY A 351 -9.03 -34.25 0.20
CA GLY A 351 -9.95 -35.34 -0.08
C GLY A 351 -11.42 -35.03 0.04
N ASN A 352 -11.80 -33.78 0.31
CA ASN A 352 -13.16 -33.30 0.36
C ASN A 352 -13.47 -32.34 -0.80
N ALA A 353 -14.71 -32.29 -1.21
CA ALA A 353 -15.26 -31.28 -2.13
C ALA A 353 -15.88 -30.14 -1.31
N VAL A 354 -15.60 -28.91 -1.69
CA VAL A 354 -16.15 -27.68 -1.09
C VAL A 354 -17.22 -27.14 -2.01
N LEU A 355 -18.44 -26.99 -1.48
CA LEU A 355 -19.64 -26.53 -2.19
C LEU A 355 -20.08 -25.19 -1.59
N LYS A 356 -19.81 -24.06 -2.28
CA LYS A 356 -20.30 -22.74 -1.82
C LYS A 356 -21.83 -22.77 -1.69
N THR A 357 -22.35 -22.20 -0.61
CA THR A 357 -23.81 -22.19 -0.37
C THR A 357 -24.55 -21.35 -1.41
N VAL A 358 -23.92 -20.30 -1.91
CA VAL A 358 -24.49 -19.40 -2.94
C VAL A 358 -24.70 -20.13 -4.28
N ASP A 359 -23.76 -21.00 -4.66
CA ASP A 359 -23.81 -21.75 -5.91
C ASP A 359 -24.66 -23.02 -5.79
N ASN A 360 -25.02 -23.39 -4.58
CA ASN A 360 -25.77 -24.62 -4.26
C ASN A 360 -27.02 -24.30 -3.41
N PRO A 361 -27.95 -23.44 -3.90
CA PRO A 361 -29.11 -23.02 -3.14
C PRO A 361 -30.11 -24.16 -2.85
N ASN A 362 -29.96 -25.27 -3.55
CA ASN A 362 -30.75 -26.50 -3.38
C ASN A 362 -30.29 -27.35 -2.19
N LEU A 363 -29.18 -26.98 -1.53
CA LEU A 363 -28.64 -27.66 -0.34
C LEU A 363 -28.94 -26.84 0.92
N ASN A 364 -29.22 -27.53 2.01
CA ASN A 364 -29.45 -26.92 3.32
C ASN A 364 -28.66 -27.64 4.41
N SER A 365 -28.25 -26.90 5.43
CA SER A 365 -27.65 -27.48 6.63
C SER A 365 -28.61 -28.50 7.28
N GLY A 366 -28.08 -29.62 7.73
CA GLY A 366 -28.87 -30.72 8.29
C GLY A 366 -29.40 -31.73 7.27
N MET A 367 -29.26 -31.48 5.95
CA MET A 367 -29.54 -32.52 4.95
C MET A 367 -28.59 -33.71 5.13
N ARG A 368 -29.11 -34.91 4.94
CA ARG A 368 -28.27 -36.10 4.85
C ARG A 368 -27.85 -36.39 3.41
N ILE A 369 -26.61 -36.67 3.21
CA ILE A 369 -26.05 -37.10 1.92
C ILE A 369 -25.44 -38.50 2.02
N SER A 370 -25.46 -39.25 0.92
CA SER A 370 -24.72 -40.50 0.80
C SER A 370 -23.23 -40.21 0.62
N ILE A 371 -22.38 -40.96 1.34
CA ILE A 371 -20.91 -40.83 1.19
C ILE A 371 -20.40 -41.57 -0.05
N TYR A 372 -21.22 -42.48 -0.56
CA TYR A 372 -20.99 -43.21 -1.79
C TYR A 372 -22.20 -43.08 -2.71
N PRO A 373 -22.00 -42.88 -4.03
CA PRO A 373 -23.10 -42.75 -4.98
C PRO A 373 -23.96 -43.99 -5.11
#